data_f639e0d5dbc85073aa0557280c21034c
#
_entry.id   f639e0d5dbc85073aa0557280c21034c
#
_cell.length_a   1.000
_cell.length_b   1.000
_cell.length_c   1.000
_cell.angle_alpha   90.00
_cell.angle_beta   90.00
_cell.angle_gamma   90.00
#
_symmetry.space_group_name_H-M   'P 1'
#
loop_
_entity.id
_entity.type
_entity.pdbx_description
1 polymer ?
#
loop_
_entity_poly.entity_id
_entity_poly.type
_entity_poly.pdbx_seq_one_letter_code
_entity_poly.pdbx_strand_id
1 'polypeptide(L)'
;MRPAPSHLFPIVLAGPSGGGKTTVRRALLEMRSDVVFSVSATTRRPRPGEVDGKDYQFLGRDTFEALIEGGDLLEWAEVHGELYGTPRANLQSAWDDGAHLLLDIDVQGARQLRTIQPDALTVFLLPPDYERLVERLRGRGSEDGETFRRRMRTPLSELSEVERFDYVVVNDDLEET
;
A
#
# COMPACT_ATOMS: atom_id res chain seq x y z
N MET A 1 -7.82 17.04 23.24
CA MET A 1 -6.52 16.40 22.97
C MET A 1 -6.68 14.92 23.30
N ARG A 2 -6.60 14.01 22.32
CA ARG A 2 -6.63 12.57 22.62
C ARG A 2 -5.29 12.19 23.25
N PRO A 3 -5.25 11.29 24.23
CA PRO A 3 -3.98 10.78 24.75
C PRO A 3 -3.23 10.09 23.60
N ALA A 4 -1.90 10.27 23.54
CA ALA A 4 -1.08 9.53 22.60
C ALA A 4 -1.29 8.02 22.80
N PRO A 5 -1.34 7.23 21.72
CA PRO A 5 -1.52 5.79 21.84
C PRO A 5 -0.40 5.20 22.70
N SER A 6 -0.75 4.28 23.58
CA SER A 6 0.20 3.62 24.49
C SER A 6 1.20 2.73 23.75
N HIS A 7 0.94 2.41 22.50
CA HIS A 7 1.78 1.59 21.62
C HIS A 7 1.58 2.01 20.16
N LEU A 8 2.66 2.31 19.45
CA LEU A 8 2.65 2.65 18.03
C LEU A 8 2.90 1.39 17.20
N PHE A 9 2.16 1.25 16.13
CA PHE A 9 2.28 0.11 15.21
C PHE A 9 2.06 0.54 13.75
N PRO A 10 2.63 -0.19 12.78
CA PRO A 10 2.32 0.01 11.37
C PRO A 10 0.88 -0.44 11.06
N ILE A 11 0.21 0.28 10.16
CA ILE A 11 -1.10 -0.06 9.62
C ILE A 11 -0.92 -0.36 8.13
N VAL A 12 -1.25 -1.56 7.70
CA VAL A 12 -1.13 -1.99 6.31
C VAL A 12 -2.50 -2.01 5.65
N LEU A 13 -2.66 -1.25 4.57
CA LEU A 13 -3.75 -1.40 3.62
C LEU A 13 -3.25 -2.20 2.43
N ALA A 14 -3.78 -3.39 2.24
CA ALA A 14 -3.52 -4.23 1.07
C ALA A 14 -4.82 -4.52 0.32
N GLY A 15 -4.70 -5.16 -0.83
CA GLY A 15 -5.85 -5.53 -1.66
C GLY A 15 -5.62 -5.22 -3.12
N PRO A 16 -6.51 -5.69 -4.00
CA PRO A 16 -6.32 -5.64 -5.43
C PRO A 16 -6.24 -4.21 -5.97
N SER A 17 -5.57 -4.07 -7.10
CA SER A 17 -5.63 -2.83 -7.89
C SER A 17 -7.10 -2.54 -8.20
N GLY A 18 -7.57 -1.32 -7.93
CA GLY A 18 -9.01 -0.98 -8.03
C GLY A 18 -9.82 -1.23 -6.75
N GLY A 19 -9.25 -1.83 -5.70
CA GLY A 19 -9.91 -2.04 -4.40
C GLY A 19 -10.26 -0.75 -3.64
N GLY A 20 -9.75 0.42 -4.09
CA GLY A 20 -10.08 1.71 -3.46
C GLY A 20 -9.10 2.16 -2.37
N LYS A 21 -7.95 1.49 -2.21
CA LYS A 21 -6.94 1.80 -1.19
C LYS A 21 -6.59 3.29 -1.10
N THR A 22 -6.36 3.96 -2.24
CA THR A 22 -6.02 5.39 -2.26
C THR A 22 -7.12 6.28 -1.68
N THR A 23 -8.39 5.95 -1.93
CA THR A 23 -9.54 6.70 -1.41
C THR A 23 -9.68 6.51 0.09
N VAL A 24 -9.65 5.26 0.55
CA VAL A 24 -9.70 4.91 1.99
C VAL A 24 -8.52 5.52 2.74
N ARG A 25 -7.31 5.43 2.18
CA ARG A 25 -6.12 6.06 2.75
C ARG A 25 -6.32 7.56 2.98
N ARG A 26 -6.82 8.29 1.97
CA ARG A 26 -7.04 9.74 2.08
C ARG A 26 -8.06 10.05 3.17
N ALA A 27 -9.19 9.37 3.19
CA ALA A 27 -10.22 9.56 4.22
C ALA A 27 -9.66 9.27 5.62
N LEU A 28 -8.90 8.18 5.79
CA LEU A 28 -8.29 7.85 7.08
C LEU A 28 -7.32 8.93 7.57
N LEU A 29 -6.48 9.47 6.68
CA LEU A 29 -5.53 10.54 7.02
C LEU A 29 -6.22 11.86 7.37
N GLU A 30 -7.39 12.15 6.78
CA GLU A 30 -8.22 13.31 7.13
C GLU A 30 -8.91 13.14 8.49
N MET A 31 -9.31 11.91 8.83
CA MET A 31 -10.03 11.60 10.08
C MET A 31 -9.09 11.42 11.29
N ARG A 32 -7.83 11.04 11.08
CA ARG A 32 -6.89 10.60 12.11
C ARG A 32 -5.58 11.40 12.04
N SER A 33 -5.39 12.30 13.00
CA SER A 33 -4.15 13.09 13.13
C SER A 33 -2.97 12.31 13.75
N ASP A 34 -3.23 11.13 14.28
CA ASP A 34 -2.24 10.20 14.85
C ASP A 34 -1.80 9.12 13.86
N VAL A 35 -2.11 9.30 12.56
CA VAL A 35 -1.70 8.41 11.46
C VAL A 35 -0.99 9.22 10.39
N VAL A 36 0.16 8.76 9.94
CA VAL A 36 0.94 9.38 8.85
C VAL A 36 1.15 8.37 7.72
N PHE A 37 1.18 8.88 6.49
CA PHE A 37 1.36 8.02 5.31
C PHE A 37 2.81 7.75 5.01
N SER A 38 3.14 6.49 4.72
CA SER A 38 4.44 6.07 4.24
C SER A 38 4.58 6.31 2.74
N VAL A 39 5.44 7.23 2.34
CA VAL A 39 5.79 7.41 0.94
C VAL A 39 6.77 6.32 0.52
N SER A 40 6.28 5.34 -0.25
CA SER A 40 7.08 4.22 -0.75
C SER A 40 8.02 4.65 -1.87
N ALA A 41 9.15 3.97 -2.01
CA ALA A 41 10.05 4.08 -3.16
C ALA A 41 9.60 3.17 -4.31
N THR A 42 9.88 3.58 -5.56
CA THR A 42 9.62 2.75 -6.74
C THR A 42 10.57 3.08 -7.89
N THR A 43 10.87 2.08 -8.72
CA THR A 43 11.61 2.27 -9.99
C THR A 43 10.72 2.66 -11.15
N ARG A 44 9.40 2.55 -10.97
CA ARG A 44 8.40 2.92 -11.98
C ARG A 44 8.48 4.43 -12.28
N ARG A 45 8.32 4.78 -13.55
CA ARG A 45 8.17 6.18 -13.94
C ARG A 45 6.89 6.79 -13.35
N PRO A 46 6.92 8.08 -12.96
CA PRO A 46 5.72 8.78 -12.49
C PRO A 46 4.62 8.77 -13.55
N ARG A 47 3.37 8.63 -13.11
CA ARG A 47 2.20 8.82 -13.95
C ARG A 47 1.82 10.30 -14.00
N PRO A 48 1.00 10.74 -15.00
CA PRO A 48 0.48 12.09 -15.03
C PRO A 48 -0.21 12.45 -13.69
N GLY A 49 0.23 13.55 -13.08
CA GLY A 49 -0.31 14.05 -11.80
C GLY A 49 0.34 13.49 -10.55
N GLU A 50 1.22 12.49 -10.64
CA GLU A 50 2.00 12.03 -9.49
C GLU A 50 3.19 12.95 -9.21
N VAL A 51 3.46 13.19 -7.94
CA VAL A 51 4.51 14.09 -7.45
C VAL A 51 5.55 13.30 -6.66
N ASP A 52 6.82 13.48 -7.04
CA ASP A 52 7.95 12.86 -6.34
C ASP A 52 8.02 13.33 -4.89
N GLY A 53 8.32 12.39 -3.98
CA GLY A 53 8.37 12.64 -2.54
C GLY A 53 6.98 12.77 -1.88
N LYS A 54 5.89 12.73 -2.65
CA LYS A 54 4.52 12.80 -2.12
C LYS A 54 3.71 11.54 -2.40
N ASP A 55 3.67 11.12 -3.66
CA ASP A 55 2.96 9.89 -4.06
C ASP A 55 3.89 8.67 -3.96
N TYR A 56 5.11 8.83 -4.47
CA TYR A 56 6.23 7.90 -4.36
C TYR A 56 7.54 8.67 -4.33
N GLN A 57 8.61 8.01 -3.87
CA GLN A 57 10.00 8.37 -4.17
C GLN A 57 10.37 7.64 -5.46
N PHE A 58 10.44 8.36 -6.60
CA PHE A 58 10.76 7.78 -7.89
C PHE A 58 12.28 7.67 -8.07
N LEU A 59 12.80 6.45 -7.96
CA LEU A 59 14.23 6.17 -7.96
C LEU A 59 14.67 5.45 -9.24
N GLY A 60 15.94 5.64 -9.63
CA GLY A 60 16.57 4.76 -10.59
C GLY A 60 16.75 3.36 -10.02
N ARG A 61 16.82 2.33 -10.90
CA ARG A 61 16.95 0.94 -10.48
C ARG A 61 18.19 0.70 -9.61
N ASP A 62 19.34 1.24 -10.02
CA ASP A 62 20.60 1.08 -9.28
C ASP A 62 20.50 1.66 -7.85
N THR A 63 19.83 2.82 -7.71
CA THR A 63 19.61 3.45 -6.40
C THR A 63 18.68 2.60 -5.53
N PHE A 64 17.64 2.02 -6.13
CA PHE A 64 16.72 1.15 -5.39
C PHE A 64 17.42 -0.15 -4.95
N GLU A 65 18.21 -0.76 -5.82
CA GLU A 65 18.98 -1.97 -5.52
C GLU A 65 19.98 -1.71 -4.39
N ALA A 66 20.62 -0.53 -4.36
CA ALA A 66 21.47 -0.13 -3.24
C ALA A 66 20.72 -0.04 -1.90
N LEU A 67 19.44 0.40 -1.89
CA LEU A 67 18.60 0.37 -0.68
C LEU A 67 18.30 -1.07 -0.22
N ILE A 68 18.11 -1.99 -1.16
CA ILE A 68 17.94 -3.43 -0.84
C ILE A 68 19.21 -3.97 -0.19
N GLU A 69 20.37 -3.76 -0.81
CA GLU A 69 21.67 -4.25 -0.33
C GLU A 69 22.03 -3.64 1.02
N GLY A 70 21.72 -2.36 1.23
CA GLY A 70 21.93 -1.65 2.50
C GLY A 70 21.00 -2.09 3.62
N GLY A 71 19.91 -2.82 3.33
CA GLY A 71 18.89 -3.19 4.31
C GLY A 71 18.04 -1.99 4.75
N ASP A 72 17.97 -0.94 3.92
CA ASP A 72 17.28 0.33 4.20
C ASP A 72 15.77 0.28 3.92
N LEU A 73 15.26 -0.87 3.47
CA LEU A 73 13.84 -1.11 3.25
C LEU A 73 13.25 -1.99 4.35
N LEU A 74 12.01 -1.71 4.75
CA LEU A 74 11.20 -2.57 5.62
C LEU A 74 10.69 -3.79 4.87
N GLU A 75 10.26 -3.56 3.66
CA GLU A 75 9.80 -4.57 2.71
C GLU A 75 10.05 -4.08 1.29
N TRP A 76 10.11 -4.98 0.34
CA TRP A 76 10.13 -4.66 -1.07
C TRP A 76 9.59 -5.83 -1.91
N ALA A 77 9.06 -5.51 -3.08
CA ALA A 77 8.55 -6.48 -4.04
C ALA A 77 8.77 -6.02 -5.47
N GLU A 78 8.89 -6.97 -6.39
CA GLU A 78 8.84 -6.71 -7.82
C GLU A 78 7.40 -6.92 -8.30
N VAL A 79 6.79 -5.86 -8.84
CA VAL A 79 5.43 -5.88 -9.37
C VAL A 79 5.46 -5.42 -10.82
N HIS A 80 5.14 -6.34 -11.73
CA HIS A 80 5.13 -6.08 -13.19
C HIS A 80 6.46 -5.57 -13.76
N GLY A 81 7.59 -6.01 -13.21
CA GLY A 81 8.94 -5.63 -13.65
C GLY A 81 9.49 -4.37 -12.99
N GLU A 82 8.72 -3.71 -12.14
CA GLU A 82 9.14 -2.54 -11.36
C GLU A 82 9.27 -2.90 -9.88
N LEU A 83 10.23 -2.28 -9.23
CA LEU A 83 10.47 -2.45 -7.80
C LEU A 83 9.65 -1.44 -7.00
N TYR A 84 9.11 -1.90 -5.88
CA TYR A 84 8.42 -1.10 -4.89
C TYR A 84 8.92 -1.48 -3.51
N GLY A 85 9.03 -0.52 -2.60
CA GLY A 85 9.45 -0.83 -1.24
C GLY A 85 9.25 0.35 -0.30
N THR A 86 9.21 0.04 0.99
CA THR A 86 9.02 1.02 2.05
C THR A 86 10.35 1.33 2.71
N PRO A 87 10.84 2.60 2.65
CA PRO A 87 12.03 2.99 3.38
C PRO A 87 11.87 2.79 4.88
N ARG A 88 12.85 2.17 5.51
CA ARG A 88 12.88 1.91 6.95
C ARG A 88 12.80 3.20 7.78
N ALA A 89 13.39 4.28 7.25
CA ALA A 89 13.37 5.60 7.87
C ALA A 89 11.95 6.14 8.07
N ASN A 90 10.97 5.75 7.22
CA ASN A 90 9.59 6.21 7.36
C ASN A 90 8.96 5.73 8.68
N LEU A 91 9.27 4.50 9.11
CA LEU A 91 8.77 3.96 10.36
C LEU A 91 9.36 4.70 11.57
N GLN A 92 10.66 4.93 11.54
CA GLN A 92 11.33 5.68 12.62
C GLN A 92 10.78 7.10 12.74
N SER A 93 10.65 7.80 11.59
CA SER A 93 10.10 9.16 11.58
C SER A 93 8.68 9.22 12.13
N ALA A 94 7.81 8.27 11.74
CA ALA A 94 6.45 8.21 12.27
C ALA A 94 6.44 8.02 13.80
N TRP A 95 7.30 7.18 14.32
CA TRP A 95 7.39 6.93 15.77
C TRP A 95 7.96 8.11 16.53
N ASP A 96 8.96 8.81 15.96
CA ASP A 96 9.52 10.03 16.54
C ASP A 96 8.46 11.14 16.62
N ASP A 97 7.53 11.17 15.66
CA ASP A 97 6.37 12.07 15.63
C ASP A 97 5.19 11.60 16.51
N GLY A 98 5.28 10.42 17.14
CA GLY A 98 4.21 9.83 17.96
C GLY A 98 3.01 9.36 17.16
N ALA A 99 3.21 8.93 15.90
CA ALA A 99 2.16 8.54 14.98
C ALA A 99 2.28 7.07 14.52
N HIS A 100 1.14 6.47 14.16
CA HIS A 100 1.08 5.20 13.44
C HIS A 100 1.51 5.41 11.98
N LEU A 101 2.28 4.48 11.41
CA LEU A 101 2.66 4.51 10.00
C LEU A 101 1.65 3.75 9.15
N LEU A 102 0.99 4.43 8.22
CA LEU A 102 0.07 3.82 7.25
C LEU A 102 0.80 3.46 5.95
N LEU A 103 0.76 2.19 5.57
CA LEU A 103 1.38 1.65 4.36
C LEU A 103 0.30 1.20 3.37
N ASP A 104 0.45 1.57 2.09
CA ASP A 104 -0.35 1.05 0.96
C ASP A 104 0.57 0.15 0.12
N ILE A 105 0.62 -1.13 0.48
CA ILE A 105 1.54 -2.13 -0.08
C ILE A 105 0.78 -3.36 -0.59
N ASP A 106 1.44 -4.19 -1.38
CA ASP A 106 0.87 -5.44 -1.87
C ASP A 106 0.93 -6.57 -0.81
N VAL A 107 0.37 -7.72 -1.12
CA VAL A 107 0.34 -8.88 -0.22
C VAL A 107 1.73 -9.44 0.08
N GLN A 108 2.69 -9.29 -0.84
CA GLN A 108 4.05 -9.76 -0.64
C GLN A 108 4.77 -8.87 0.38
N GLY A 109 4.64 -7.53 0.23
CA GLY A 109 5.15 -6.55 1.18
C GLY A 109 4.52 -6.70 2.56
N ALA A 110 3.20 -6.89 2.63
CA ALA A 110 2.48 -7.13 3.88
C ALA A 110 3.03 -8.34 4.64
N ARG A 111 3.32 -9.45 3.93
CA ARG A 111 3.90 -10.65 4.53
C ARG A 111 5.32 -10.41 5.06
N GLN A 112 6.16 -9.70 4.30
CA GLN A 112 7.52 -9.37 4.74
C GLN A 112 7.48 -8.46 5.98
N LEU A 113 6.67 -7.41 5.93
CA LEU A 113 6.52 -6.48 7.04
C LEU A 113 6.08 -7.20 8.32
N ARG A 114 5.11 -8.11 8.24
CA ARG A 114 4.63 -8.87 9.40
C ARG A 114 5.71 -9.73 10.07
N THR A 115 6.71 -10.17 9.31
CA THR A 115 7.84 -10.93 9.85
C THR A 115 8.74 -10.07 10.75
N ILE A 116 8.91 -8.78 10.41
CA ILE A 116 9.79 -7.85 11.14
C ILE A 116 9.03 -6.94 12.10
N GLN A 117 7.72 -6.78 11.90
CA GLN A 117 6.80 -6.00 12.72
C GLN A 117 5.54 -6.84 13.00
N PRO A 118 5.62 -7.82 13.94
CA PRO A 118 4.50 -8.73 14.24
C PRO A 118 3.24 -8.02 14.74
N ASP A 119 3.40 -6.83 15.34
CA ASP A 119 2.30 -5.99 15.85
C ASP A 119 1.65 -5.12 14.76
N ALA A 120 2.08 -5.24 13.50
CA ALA A 120 1.46 -4.51 12.39
C ALA A 120 -0.01 -4.93 12.23
N LEU A 121 -0.90 -3.94 12.21
CA LEU A 121 -2.31 -4.13 11.90
C LEU A 121 -2.48 -4.26 10.39
N THR A 122 -3.00 -5.39 9.92
CA THR A 122 -3.15 -5.65 8.49
C THR A 122 -4.62 -5.68 8.08
N VAL A 123 -4.97 -4.84 7.10
CA VAL A 123 -6.33 -4.70 6.57
C VAL A 123 -6.33 -5.00 5.08
N PHE A 124 -7.15 -5.95 4.66
CA PHE A 124 -7.34 -6.27 3.25
C PHE A 124 -8.63 -5.62 2.74
N LEU A 125 -8.51 -4.73 1.76
CA LEU A 125 -9.64 -4.06 1.13
C LEU A 125 -10.12 -4.84 -0.09
N LEU A 126 -11.38 -5.25 -0.06
CA LEU A 126 -12.07 -5.90 -1.16
C LEU A 126 -13.01 -4.91 -1.86
N PRO A 127 -13.13 -4.95 -3.19
CA PRO A 127 -14.29 -4.35 -3.85
C PRO A 127 -15.55 -5.15 -3.49
N PRO A 128 -16.77 -4.56 -3.57
CA PRO A 128 -18.01 -5.24 -3.21
C PRO A 128 -18.29 -6.46 -4.08
N ASP A 129 -17.91 -6.40 -5.34
CA ASP A 129 -18.03 -7.49 -6.31
C ASP A 129 -16.97 -7.41 -7.43
N TYR A 130 -16.95 -8.44 -8.27
CA TYR A 130 -16.04 -8.52 -9.41
C TYR A 130 -16.34 -7.48 -10.50
N GLU A 131 -17.59 -7.11 -10.70
CA GLU A 131 -18.01 -6.17 -11.73
C GLU A 131 -17.50 -4.77 -11.38
N ARG A 132 -17.63 -4.36 -10.12
CA ARG A 132 -17.05 -3.11 -9.61
C ARG A 132 -15.53 -3.09 -9.70
N LEU A 133 -14.86 -4.20 -9.44
CA LEU A 133 -13.42 -4.32 -9.63
C LEU A 133 -13.03 -4.04 -11.09
N VAL A 134 -13.73 -4.69 -12.04
CA VAL A 134 -13.50 -4.51 -13.48
C VAL A 134 -13.77 -3.07 -13.91
N GLU A 135 -14.87 -2.46 -13.47
CA GLU A 135 -15.19 -1.06 -13.74
C GLU A 135 -14.10 -0.11 -13.26
N ARG A 136 -13.67 -0.26 -12.00
CA ARG A 136 -12.62 0.57 -11.39
C ARG A 136 -11.26 0.41 -12.09
N LEU A 137 -10.94 -0.79 -12.59
CA LEU A 137 -9.73 -1.03 -13.38
C LEU A 137 -9.81 -0.38 -14.77
N ARG A 138 -10.96 -0.44 -15.44
CA ARG A 138 -11.17 0.21 -16.75
C ARG A 138 -11.13 1.74 -16.64
N GLY A 139 -11.69 2.32 -15.58
CA GLY A 139 -11.74 3.77 -15.37
C GLY A 139 -10.39 4.46 -15.16
N ARG A 140 -9.32 3.70 -14.90
CA ARG A 140 -7.95 4.24 -14.72
C ARG A 140 -7.19 4.50 -16.02
N GLY A 141 -7.80 4.29 -17.20
CA GLY A 141 -7.36 4.79 -18.52
C GLY A 141 -6.55 3.82 -19.36
N SER A 142 -6.79 3.85 -20.67
CA SER A 142 -6.01 3.49 -21.86
C SER A 142 -4.98 2.36 -21.71
N GLU A 143 -5.40 1.17 -21.35
CA GLU A 143 -4.53 0.00 -21.40
C GLU A 143 -4.93 -0.90 -22.55
N ASP A 144 -3.92 -1.44 -23.25
CA ASP A 144 -4.16 -2.49 -24.21
C ASP A 144 -4.76 -3.75 -23.55
N GLY A 145 -5.40 -4.59 -24.32
CA GLY A 145 -6.08 -5.77 -23.78
C GLY A 145 -5.17 -6.78 -23.08
N GLU A 146 -3.86 -6.74 -23.31
CA GLU A 146 -2.89 -7.63 -22.68
C GLU A 146 -2.52 -7.15 -21.27
N THR A 147 -2.28 -5.87 -21.09
CA THR A 147 -2.04 -5.24 -19.79
C THR A 147 -3.26 -5.39 -18.89
N PHE A 148 -4.48 -5.24 -19.44
CA PHE A 148 -5.72 -5.49 -18.70
C PHE A 148 -5.83 -6.95 -18.23
N ARG A 149 -5.58 -7.94 -19.11
CA ARG A 149 -5.61 -9.37 -18.74
C ARG A 149 -4.59 -9.72 -17.66
N ARG A 150 -3.39 -9.14 -17.73
CA ARG A 150 -2.35 -9.33 -16.73
C ARG A 150 -2.79 -8.78 -15.37
N ARG A 151 -3.39 -7.60 -15.33
CA ARG A 151 -3.93 -6.99 -14.11
C ARG A 151 -5.11 -7.76 -13.52
N MET A 152 -5.89 -8.46 -14.35
CA MET A 152 -6.99 -9.28 -13.88
C MET A 152 -6.54 -10.62 -13.24
N ARG A 153 -5.32 -11.09 -13.53
CA ARG A 153 -4.78 -12.31 -12.87
C ARG A 153 -4.27 -12.03 -11.47
N THR A 154 -3.69 -10.86 -11.23
CA THR A 154 -3.13 -10.46 -9.93
C THR A 154 -4.17 -10.48 -8.80
N PRO A 155 -5.41 -9.94 -8.96
CA PRO A 155 -6.41 -9.99 -7.89
C PRO A 155 -6.74 -11.39 -7.37
N LEU A 156 -6.78 -12.39 -8.24
CA LEU A 156 -7.09 -13.76 -7.84
C LEU A 156 -6.00 -14.37 -6.95
N SER A 157 -4.73 -14.08 -7.24
CA SER A 157 -3.62 -14.53 -6.38
C SER A 157 -3.55 -13.75 -5.07
N GLU A 158 -3.93 -12.48 -5.06
CA GLU A 158 -4.01 -11.68 -3.84
C GLU A 158 -5.17 -12.15 -2.93
N LEU A 159 -6.30 -12.56 -3.51
CA LEU A 159 -7.44 -13.09 -2.75
C LEU A 159 -7.09 -14.37 -1.96
N SER A 160 -6.16 -15.18 -2.44
CA SER A 160 -5.73 -16.39 -1.70
C SER A 160 -4.96 -16.06 -0.41
N GLU A 161 -4.50 -14.82 -0.23
CA GLU A 161 -3.78 -14.36 0.95
C GLU A 161 -4.69 -13.70 2.01
N VAL A 162 -5.99 -13.50 1.68
CA VAL A 162 -6.97 -12.77 2.53
C VAL A 162 -7.03 -13.31 3.96
N GLU A 163 -7.01 -14.63 4.14
CA GLU A 163 -7.09 -15.28 5.46
C GLU A 163 -5.90 -14.94 6.39
N ARG A 164 -4.85 -14.34 5.85
CA ARG A 164 -3.66 -13.95 6.61
C ARG A 164 -3.73 -12.53 7.18
N PHE A 165 -4.76 -11.78 6.84
CA PHE A 165 -4.97 -10.41 7.31
C PHE A 165 -5.82 -10.39 8.58
N ASP A 166 -5.57 -9.40 9.44
CA ASP A 166 -6.30 -9.26 10.71
C ASP A 166 -7.74 -8.82 10.45
N TYR A 167 -7.94 -7.99 9.40
CA TYR A 167 -9.26 -7.52 8.98
C TYR A 167 -9.42 -7.60 7.47
N VAL A 168 -10.64 -7.94 7.06
CA VAL A 168 -11.09 -7.90 5.67
C VAL A 168 -12.27 -6.94 5.61
N VAL A 169 -12.13 -5.89 4.81
CA VAL A 169 -13.13 -4.83 4.69
C VAL A 169 -13.61 -4.76 3.25
N VAL A 170 -14.92 -4.85 3.05
CA VAL A 170 -15.56 -4.66 1.75
C VAL A 170 -15.77 -3.16 1.54
N ASN A 171 -15.05 -2.59 0.57
CA ASN A 171 -15.09 -1.18 0.23
C ASN A 171 -16.14 -0.91 -0.85
N ASP A 172 -17.39 -0.80 -0.45
CA ASP A 172 -18.53 -0.41 -1.28
C ASP A 172 -18.82 1.09 -1.12
N ASP A 173 -19.18 1.50 0.06
CA ASP A 173 -19.38 2.89 0.46
C ASP A 173 -18.20 3.37 1.33
N LEU A 174 -17.69 4.56 1.05
CA LEU A 174 -16.53 5.10 1.76
C LEU A 174 -16.82 5.44 3.23
N GLU A 175 -18.07 5.88 3.53
CA GLU A 175 -18.48 6.26 4.89
C GLU A 175 -18.64 5.03 5.79
N GLU A 176 -18.99 3.88 5.18
CA GLU A 176 -19.11 2.60 5.89
C GLU A 176 -17.79 1.84 6.00
N THR A 177 -16.83 2.14 5.11
CA THR A 177 -15.52 1.51 5.06
C THR A 177 -14.58 2.09 6.12
#